data_908a1e4e820ff6f3ab967c147282312f
#
_entry.id   908a1e4e820ff6f3ab967c147282312f
#
_cell.length_a   1.000
_cell.length_b   1.000
_cell.length_c   1.000
_cell.angle_alpha   90.00
_cell.angle_beta   90.00
_cell.angle_gamma   90.00
#
_symmetry.space_group_name_H-M   'P 1'
#
loop_
_entity.id
_entity.type
_entity.pdbx_description
1 polymer ?
#
loop_
_entity_poly.entity_id
_entity_poly.type
_entity_poly.pdbx_seq_one_letter_code
_entity_poly.pdbx_strand_id
1 'polypeptide(L)'
;ARLKGEPQRFSFDAAVRILTFLRRQADPAGAGRFTSTTGSSYLPAEVTQVQVDAAIAEPLVTVGLIGLTGPAGVLPRYYSDAVVADQRSRAFSLTRFLDLISHPMVAAFAAAGAKYRSHRAPDVGALSANTERSDPVAEVLLSLTGYATPHLAERLLAGPAALRHYA
;
A
#
# COMPACT_ATOMS: atom_id res chain seq x y z
N ALA A 1 -13.47 5.37 -7.85
CA ALA A 1 -14.69 4.59 -8.12
C ALA A 1 -14.37 3.11 -8.42
N ARG A 2 -13.47 2.79 -9.37
CA ARG A 2 -13.16 1.38 -9.76
C ARG A 2 -12.58 0.53 -8.63
N LEU A 3 -11.66 1.05 -7.82
CA LEU A 3 -11.03 0.30 -6.72
C LEU A 3 -12.06 -0.20 -5.69
N LYS A 4 -13.15 0.56 -5.47
CA LYS A 4 -14.23 0.15 -4.56
C LYS A 4 -15.15 -0.91 -5.20
N GLY A 5 -15.40 -0.81 -6.49
CA GLY A 5 -16.31 -1.72 -7.20
C GLY A 5 -15.68 -3.04 -7.63
N GLU A 6 -14.42 -3.00 -8.05
CA GLU A 6 -13.70 -4.15 -8.62
C GLU A 6 -12.28 -4.28 -8.02
N PRO A 7 -12.14 -4.41 -6.68
CA PRO A 7 -10.83 -4.46 -6.02
C PRO A 7 -9.96 -5.61 -6.50
N GLN A 8 -10.57 -6.73 -6.87
CA GLN A 8 -9.88 -7.94 -7.35
C GLN A 8 -9.08 -7.75 -8.65
N ARG A 9 -9.31 -6.67 -9.38
CA ARG A 9 -8.56 -6.33 -10.61
C ARG A 9 -7.25 -5.59 -10.32
N PHE A 10 -7.03 -5.20 -9.09
CA PHE A 10 -5.85 -4.45 -8.67
C PHE A 10 -4.89 -5.35 -7.90
N SER A 11 -3.60 -5.22 -8.20
CA SER A 11 -2.57 -5.78 -7.32
C SER A 11 -2.56 -5.02 -5.99
N PHE A 12 -2.04 -5.65 -4.95
CA PHE A 12 -1.91 -5.04 -3.63
C PHE A 12 -1.15 -3.70 -3.70
N ASP A 13 -0.03 -3.69 -4.43
CA ASP A 13 0.77 -2.48 -4.59
C ASP A 13 0.03 -1.34 -5.30
N ALA A 14 -0.73 -1.65 -6.35
CA ALA A 14 -1.55 -0.67 -7.05
C ALA A 14 -2.67 -0.11 -6.17
N ALA A 15 -3.31 -0.96 -5.37
CA ALA A 15 -4.35 -0.54 -4.43
C ALA A 15 -3.77 0.38 -3.33
N VAL A 16 -2.65 0.00 -2.73
CA VAL A 16 -1.94 0.83 -1.73
C VAL A 16 -1.56 2.18 -2.35
N ARG A 17 -0.99 2.18 -3.56
CA ARG A 17 -0.63 3.42 -4.27
C ARG A 17 -1.81 4.36 -4.44
N ILE A 18 -2.95 3.86 -4.91
CA ILE A 18 -4.16 4.67 -5.08
C ILE A 18 -4.64 5.24 -3.75
N LEU A 19 -4.59 4.43 -2.68
CA LEU A 19 -5.03 4.86 -1.35
C LEU A 19 -4.10 5.91 -0.73
N THR A 20 -2.77 5.80 -0.91
CA THR A 20 -1.81 6.82 -0.47
C THR A 20 -2.09 8.16 -1.16
N PHE A 21 -2.34 8.17 -2.47
CA PHE A 21 -2.72 9.38 -3.19
C PHE A 21 -4.07 9.96 -2.73
N LEU A 22 -5.08 9.12 -2.53
CA LEU A 22 -6.39 9.57 -2.05
C LEU A 22 -6.31 10.23 -0.67
N ARG A 23 -5.47 9.71 0.21
CA ARG A 23 -5.28 10.21 1.57
C ARG A 23 -4.21 11.31 1.67
N ARG A 24 -3.49 11.59 0.61
CA ARG A 24 -2.31 12.48 0.60
C ARG A 24 -1.30 12.09 1.68
N GLN A 25 -1.08 10.81 1.85
CA GLN A 25 -0.18 10.26 2.85
C GLN A 25 1.05 9.66 2.17
N ALA A 26 2.22 10.15 2.53
CA ALA A 26 3.48 9.72 1.92
C ALA A 26 3.87 8.30 2.35
N ASP A 27 3.48 7.88 3.56
CA ASP A 27 3.78 6.55 4.08
C ASP A 27 2.75 5.51 3.60
N PRO A 28 3.17 4.52 2.80
CA PRO A 28 2.31 3.44 2.36
C PRO A 28 1.74 2.58 3.50
N ALA A 29 2.43 2.50 4.64
CA ALA A 29 1.93 1.80 5.83
C ALA A 29 0.64 2.44 6.36
N GLY A 30 0.49 3.74 6.22
CA GLY A 30 -0.69 4.50 6.61
C GLY A 30 -1.78 4.59 5.52
N ALA A 31 -1.68 3.85 4.42
CA ALA A 31 -2.66 3.91 3.33
C ALA A 31 -4.08 3.54 3.76
N GLY A 32 -4.22 2.68 4.78
CA GLY A 32 -5.49 2.24 5.34
C GLY A 32 -5.30 1.17 6.39
N ARG A 33 -6.40 0.71 6.94
CA ARG A 33 -6.42 -0.41 7.87
C ARG A 33 -6.51 -1.71 7.08
N PHE A 34 -5.53 -2.58 7.25
CA PHE A 34 -5.48 -3.88 6.61
C PHE A 34 -6.12 -4.96 7.47
N THR A 35 -6.94 -5.80 6.85
CA THR A 35 -7.57 -6.97 7.48
C THR A 35 -7.34 -8.19 6.60
N SER A 36 -7.33 -9.37 7.21
CA SER A 36 -7.16 -10.62 6.49
C SER A 36 -8.50 -11.17 5.99
N THR A 37 -8.47 -11.84 4.84
CA THR A 37 -9.64 -12.59 4.37
C THR A 37 -9.86 -13.81 5.25
N THR A 38 -11.07 -13.97 5.73
CA THR A 38 -11.49 -15.14 6.53
C THR A 38 -12.24 -16.14 5.66
N GLY A 39 -12.10 -17.42 5.97
CA GLY A 39 -12.76 -18.50 5.24
C GLY A 39 -11.76 -19.45 4.59
N SER A 40 -12.28 -20.56 4.03
CA SER A 40 -11.47 -21.63 3.43
C SER A 40 -11.52 -21.65 1.90
N SER A 41 -12.23 -20.71 1.28
CA SER A 41 -12.34 -20.63 -0.18
C SER A 41 -11.08 -20.07 -0.82
N TYR A 42 -10.80 -20.50 -2.04
CA TYR A 42 -9.70 -19.97 -2.84
C TYR A 42 -9.81 -18.45 -2.98
N LEU A 43 -8.67 -17.78 -2.87
CA LEU A 43 -8.59 -16.33 -3.00
C LEU A 43 -8.43 -15.95 -4.49
N PRO A 44 -9.39 -15.21 -5.06
CA PRO A 44 -9.32 -14.83 -6.47
C PRO A 44 -8.31 -13.71 -6.74
N ALA A 45 -7.89 -12.98 -5.71
CA ALA A 45 -7.04 -11.80 -5.85
C ALA A 45 -6.28 -11.45 -4.57
N GLU A 46 -5.25 -10.62 -4.73
CA GLU A 46 -4.44 -10.09 -3.62
C GLU A 46 -5.26 -9.15 -2.71
N VAL A 47 -6.19 -8.39 -3.31
CA VAL A 47 -7.12 -7.50 -2.59
C VAL A 47 -8.54 -7.97 -2.89
N THR A 48 -9.27 -8.34 -1.86
CA THR A 48 -10.62 -8.89 -1.99
C THR A 48 -11.70 -7.83 -1.79
N GLN A 49 -11.47 -6.88 -0.91
CA GLN A 49 -12.42 -5.82 -0.61
C GLN A 49 -11.74 -4.53 -0.22
N VAL A 50 -12.30 -3.40 -0.65
CA VAL A 50 -11.88 -2.05 -0.23
C VAL A 50 -13.12 -1.25 0.16
N GLN A 51 -13.19 -0.87 1.43
CA GLN A 51 -14.24 -0.01 1.96
C GLN A 51 -13.66 1.39 2.19
N VAL A 52 -14.21 2.35 1.48
CA VAL A 52 -13.86 3.78 1.61
C VAL A 52 -15.18 4.50 1.88
N ASP A 53 -15.47 4.77 3.13
CA ASP A 53 -16.65 5.51 3.54
C ASP A 53 -16.25 6.85 4.13
N ALA A 54 -17.03 7.90 3.83
CA ALA A 54 -16.77 9.24 4.35
C ALA A 54 -16.84 9.32 5.88
N ALA A 55 -17.53 8.36 6.51
CA ALA A 55 -17.65 8.25 7.96
C ALA A 55 -16.47 7.51 8.63
N ILE A 56 -15.66 6.80 7.84
CA ILE A 56 -14.53 6.02 8.36
C ILE A 56 -13.25 6.81 8.09
N ALA A 57 -12.54 7.16 9.16
CA ALA A 57 -11.30 7.94 9.06
C ALA A 57 -10.22 7.25 8.22
N GLU A 58 -10.23 5.92 8.16
CA GLU A 58 -9.25 5.12 7.42
C GLU A 58 -9.92 4.08 6.53
N PRO A 59 -9.53 3.97 5.23
CA PRO A 59 -10.01 2.92 4.35
C PRO A 59 -9.75 1.54 4.95
N LEU A 60 -10.73 0.64 4.89
CA LEU A 60 -10.56 -0.75 5.28
C LEU A 60 -10.23 -1.57 4.03
N VAL A 61 -9.09 -2.24 4.05
CA VAL A 61 -8.59 -3.04 2.93
C VAL A 61 -8.48 -4.49 3.36
N THR A 62 -9.29 -5.36 2.78
CA THR A 62 -9.20 -6.80 3.03
C THR A 62 -8.25 -7.42 2.03
N VAL A 63 -7.17 -8.02 2.54
CA VAL A 63 -6.11 -8.63 1.74
C VAL A 63 -6.17 -10.15 1.82
N GLY A 64 -5.85 -10.78 0.68
CA GLY A 64 -5.73 -12.22 0.58
C GLY A 64 -4.29 -12.74 0.52
N LEU A 65 -3.33 -11.81 0.29
CA LEU A 65 -1.92 -12.14 0.06
C LEU A 65 -1.22 -12.64 1.33
N ILE A 66 -1.49 -12.01 2.47
CA ILE A 66 -0.87 -12.29 3.77
C ILE A 66 -1.97 -12.32 4.82
N GLY A 67 -1.99 -13.37 5.62
CA GLY A 67 -2.94 -13.51 6.72
C GLY A 67 -2.47 -14.51 7.75
N LEU A 68 -3.00 -14.42 8.96
CA LEU A 68 -2.77 -15.41 10.02
C LEU A 68 -3.70 -16.63 9.83
N THR A 69 -4.93 -16.37 9.35
CA THR A 69 -5.95 -17.40 9.11
C THR A 69 -6.44 -17.32 7.66
N GLY A 70 -7.23 -18.29 7.23
CA GLY A 70 -7.74 -18.36 5.87
C GLY A 70 -6.85 -19.20 4.94
N PRO A 71 -7.08 -19.16 3.62
CA PRO A 71 -6.40 -20.02 2.65
C PRO A 71 -4.88 -19.78 2.57
N ALA A 72 -4.43 -18.56 2.80
CA ALA A 72 -3.02 -18.16 2.87
C ALA A 72 -2.52 -17.99 4.31
N GLY A 73 -3.29 -18.51 5.29
CA GLY A 73 -2.97 -18.38 6.72
C GLY A 73 -1.78 -19.22 7.12
N VAL A 74 -0.90 -18.66 7.97
CA VAL A 74 0.25 -19.35 8.53
C VAL A 74 -0.09 -20.12 9.82
N LEU A 75 -1.22 -19.81 10.45
CA LEU A 75 -1.69 -20.54 11.63
C LEU A 75 -2.29 -21.90 11.25
N PRO A 76 -2.22 -22.88 12.15
CA PRO A 76 -2.90 -24.15 11.97
C PRO A 76 -4.38 -24.00 11.63
N ARG A 77 -4.91 -24.92 10.84
CA ARG A 77 -6.26 -24.85 10.28
C ARG A 77 -7.37 -24.69 11.32
N TYR A 78 -7.19 -25.25 12.52
CA TYR A 78 -8.19 -25.14 13.58
C TYR A 78 -8.47 -23.69 14.02
N TYR A 79 -7.49 -22.78 13.88
CA TYR A 79 -7.72 -21.34 14.10
C TYR A 79 -8.63 -20.75 13.02
N SER A 80 -8.44 -21.15 11.77
CA SER A 80 -9.32 -20.71 10.67
C SER A 80 -10.74 -21.24 10.88
N ASP A 81 -10.89 -22.49 11.31
CA ASP A 81 -12.20 -23.09 11.62
C ASP A 81 -12.87 -22.39 12.81
N ALA A 82 -12.10 -22.04 13.85
CA ALA A 82 -12.60 -21.28 15.00
C ALA A 82 -13.07 -19.85 14.57
N VAL A 83 -12.30 -19.16 13.75
CA VAL A 83 -12.68 -17.84 13.20
C VAL A 83 -13.99 -17.94 12.40
N VAL A 84 -14.14 -18.96 11.57
CA VAL A 84 -15.37 -19.17 10.79
C VAL A 84 -16.55 -19.48 11.70
N ALA A 85 -16.35 -20.28 12.75
CA ALA A 85 -17.39 -20.60 13.73
C ALA A 85 -17.85 -19.34 14.50
N ASP A 86 -16.88 -18.52 14.96
CA ASP A 86 -17.14 -17.24 15.64
C ASP A 86 -17.92 -16.28 14.74
N GLN A 87 -17.54 -16.16 13.46
CA GLN A 87 -18.27 -15.31 12.51
C GLN A 87 -19.72 -15.76 12.29
N ARG A 88 -19.98 -17.07 12.26
CA ARG A 88 -21.34 -17.62 12.16
C ARG A 88 -22.19 -17.28 13.38
N SER A 89 -21.59 -17.22 14.56
CA SER A 89 -22.23 -16.79 15.80
C SER A 89 -22.23 -15.26 15.99
N ARG A 90 -21.78 -14.49 14.97
CA ARG A 90 -21.62 -13.03 15.02
C ARG A 90 -20.66 -12.55 16.13
N ALA A 91 -19.75 -13.40 16.58
CA ALA A 91 -18.65 -13.04 17.44
C ALA A 91 -17.43 -12.69 16.59
N PHE A 92 -16.93 -11.46 16.69
CA PHE A 92 -15.81 -10.97 15.87
C PHE A 92 -14.56 -10.69 16.70
N SER A 93 -14.54 -11.09 17.96
CA SER A 93 -13.44 -10.76 18.89
C SER A 93 -12.13 -11.43 18.47
N LEU A 94 -12.16 -12.72 18.13
CA LEU A 94 -10.98 -13.44 17.67
C LEU A 94 -10.47 -12.89 16.33
N THR A 95 -11.36 -12.64 15.38
CA THR A 95 -10.99 -12.03 14.10
C THR A 95 -10.30 -10.69 14.29
N ARG A 96 -10.88 -9.80 15.10
CA ARG A 96 -10.32 -8.48 15.38
C ARG A 96 -8.97 -8.54 16.10
N PHE A 97 -8.80 -9.50 16.98
CA PHE A 97 -7.53 -9.74 17.67
C PHE A 97 -6.45 -10.19 16.68
N LEU A 98 -6.76 -11.12 15.79
CA LEU A 98 -5.83 -11.57 14.76
C LEU A 98 -5.51 -10.46 13.75
N ASP A 99 -6.48 -9.65 13.37
CA ASP A 99 -6.27 -8.49 12.51
C ASP A 99 -5.38 -7.42 13.17
N LEU A 100 -5.46 -7.25 14.49
CA LEU A 100 -4.57 -6.36 15.23
C LEU A 100 -3.09 -6.77 15.09
N ILE A 101 -2.82 -8.08 15.04
CA ILE A 101 -1.47 -8.61 14.88
C ILE A 101 -1.03 -8.57 13.41
N SER A 102 -1.92 -8.91 12.47
CA SER A 102 -1.59 -8.97 11.05
C SER A 102 -1.48 -7.59 10.39
N HIS A 103 -2.25 -6.61 10.84
CA HIS A 103 -2.22 -5.25 10.29
C HIS A 103 -0.82 -4.64 10.20
N PRO A 104 0.00 -4.57 11.26
CA PRO A 104 1.34 -3.99 11.17
C PRO A 104 2.26 -4.78 10.24
N MET A 105 2.08 -6.09 10.10
CA MET A 105 2.87 -6.92 9.18
C MET A 105 2.55 -6.56 7.72
N VAL A 106 1.26 -6.45 7.39
CA VAL A 106 0.81 -6.04 6.04
C VAL A 106 1.22 -4.60 5.75
N ALA A 107 1.14 -3.70 6.73
CA ALA A 107 1.58 -2.31 6.62
C ALA A 107 3.08 -2.22 6.34
N ALA A 108 3.90 -2.99 7.06
CA ALA A 108 5.34 -3.08 6.82
C ALA A 108 5.66 -3.65 5.43
N PHE A 109 4.90 -4.64 4.96
CA PHE A 109 5.02 -5.18 3.61
C PHE A 109 4.69 -4.13 2.55
N ALA A 110 3.66 -3.32 2.74
CA ALA A 110 3.31 -2.20 1.87
C ALA A 110 4.45 -1.16 1.81
N ALA A 111 5.02 -0.80 2.95
CA ALA A 111 6.15 0.13 3.03
C ALA A 111 7.41 -0.44 2.36
N ALA A 112 7.71 -1.72 2.57
CA ALA A 112 8.84 -2.40 1.93
C ALA A 112 8.68 -2.44 0.41
N GLY A 113 7.47 -2.70 -0.09
CA GLY A 113 7.15 -2.68 -1.53
C GLY A 113 7.39 -1.32 -2.18
N ALA A 114 7.12 -0.24 -1.46
CA ALA A 114 7.38 1.12 -1.96
C ALA A 114 8.88 1.49 -1.88
N LYS A 115 9.57 1.09 -0.80
CA LYS A 115 10.95 1.47 -0.51
C LYS A 115 11.95 1.01 -1.58
N TYR A 116 11.79 -0.19 -2.10
CA TYR A 116 12.76 -0.80 -3.01
C TYR A 116 12.38 -0.68 -4.50
N ARG A 117 11.36 0.10 -4.80
CA ARG A 117 10.93 0.38 -6.18
C ARG A 117 11.26 1.81 -6.55
N SER A 118 12.30 2.01 -7.36
CA SER A 118 12.76 3.34 -7.78
C SER A 118 11.66 4.18 -8.43
N HIS A 119 10.76 3.56 -9.21
CA HIS A 119 9.64 4.25 -9.85
C HIS A 119 8.56 4.74 -8.85
N ARG A 120 8.61 4.30 -7.58
CA ARG A 120 7.71 4.76 -6.51
C ARG A 120 8.27 5.94 -5.71
N ALA A 121 9.57 6.20 -5.82
CA ALA A 121 10.22 7.30 -5.12
C ALA A 121 9.61 8.67 -5.45
N PRO A 122 9.28 8.99 -6.73
CA PRO A 122 8.58 10.23 -7.07
C PRO A 122 7.19 10.36 -6.45
N ASP A 123 6.46 9.26 -6.29
CA ASP A 123 5.12 9.26 -5.67
C ASP A 123 5.22 9.67 -4.19
N VAL A 124 6.20 9.12 -3.47
CA VAL A 124 6.45 9.45 -2.06
C VAL A 124 6.91 10.90 -1.93
N GLY A 125 7.81 11.35 -2.82
CA GLY A 125 8.26 12.74 -2.87
C GLY A 125 7.13 13.73 -3.11
N ALA A 126 6.23 13.43 -4.05
CA ALA A 126 5.09 14.28 -4.37
C ALA A 126 4.06 14.41 -3.21
N LEU A 127 3.98 13.40 -2.35
CA LEU A 127 3.07 13.37 -1.20
C LEU A 127 3.73 13.86 0.10
N SER A 128 5.07 13.89 0.13
CA SER A 128 5.80 14.40 1.30
C SER A 128 5.69 15.92 1.34
N ALA A 129 5.28 16.46 2.49
CA ALA A 129 5.28 17.91 2.72
C ALA A 129 6.70 18.52 2.77
N ASN A 130 7.71 17.67 2.85
CA ASN A 130 9.10 18.08 2.92
C ASN A 130 9.71 18.08 1.49
N THR A 131 9.54 19.19 0.80
CA THR A 131 10.05 19.42 -0.57
C THR A 131 11.60 19.34 -0.66
N GLU A 132 12.28 19.36 0.49
CA GLU A 132 13.75 19.24 0.56
C GLU A 132 14.27 17.81 0.47
N ARG A 133 13.41 16.78 0.60
CA ARG A 133 13.83 15.42 0.31
C ARG A 133 13.84 15.20 -1.19
N SER A 134 14.97 15.57 -1.79
CA SER A 134 15.32 15.21 -3.15
C SER A 134 15.12 13.70 -3.33
N ASP A 135 14.41 13.31 -4.37
CA ASP A 135 14.32 11.92 -4.79
C ASP A 135 15.74 11.42 -5.13
N PRO A 136 16.31 10.47 -4.34
CA PRO A 136 17.71 10.08 -4.52
C PRO A 136 17.97 9.48 -5.90
N VAL A 137 16.96 8.88 -6.53
CA VAL A 137 17.07 8.36 -7.91
C VAL A 137 17.15 9.51 -8.90
N ALA A 138 16.34 10.55 -8.72
CA ALA A 138 16.38 11.74 -9.53
C ALA A 138 17.73 12.46 -9.42
N GLU A 139 18.28 12.53 -8.21
CA GLU A 139 19.59 13.17 -7.97
C GLU A 139 20.71 12.39 -8.65
N VAL A 140 20.69 11.06 -8.59
CA VAL A 140 21.65 10.22 -9.32
C VAL A 140 21.52 10.41 -10.83
N LEU A 141 20.31 10.42 -11.39
CA LEU A 141 20.09 10.64 -12.82
C LEU A 141 20.55 12.04 -13.26
N LEU A 142 20.27 13.07 -12.46
CA LEU A 142 20.77 14.43 -12.73
C LEU A 142 22.30 14.49 -12.64
N SER A 143 22.91 13.74 -11.72
CA SER A 143 24.37 13.65 -11.60
C SER A 143 24.99 13.00 -12.84
N LEU A 144 24.42 11.90 -13.31
CA LEU A 144 24.88 11.20 -14.51
C LEU A 144 24.75 12.06 -15.79
N THR A 145 23.74 12.91 -15.85
CA THR A 145 23.55 13.84 -16.97
C THR A 145 24.32 15.16 -16.81
N GLY A 146 25.04 15.35 -15.70
CA GLY A 146 25.83 16.57 -15.43
C GLY A 146 25.00 17.76 -14.90
N TYR A 147 23.72 17.58 -14.63
CA TYR A 147 22.82 18.65 -14.16
C TYR A 147 22.62 18.71 -12.64
N ALA A 148 23.36 17.92 -11.86
CA ALA A 148 23.27 17.93 -10.40
C ALA A 148 24.00 19.10 -9.74
N THR A 149 24.69 19.95 -10.54
CA THR A 149 25.33 21.15 -10.01
C THR A 149 24.28 22.11 -9.44
N PRO A 150 24.47 22.65 -8.24
CA PRO A 150 23.55 23.59 -7.64
C PRO A 150 23.19 24.74 -8.61
N HIS A 151 21.90 25.09 -8.65
CA HIS A 151 21.32 26.11 -9.53
C HIS A 151 21.30 25.81 -11.05
N LEU A 152 21.93 24.73 -11.52
CA LEU A 152 21.89 24.39 -12.95
C LEU A 152 20.54 23.77 -13.31
N ALA A 153 20.00 22.88 -12.45
CA ALA A 153 18.69 22.27 -12.62
C ALA A 153 17.55 23.30 -12.67
N GLU A 154 17.69 24.42 -11.95
CA GLU A 154 16.71 25.52 -11.92
C GLU A 154 16.67 26.32 -13.22
N ARG A 155 17.78 26.33 -14.01
CA ARG A 155 17.89 27.03 -15.28
C ARG A 155 17.31 26.24 -16.46
N LEU A 156 16.91 25.00 -16.25
CA LEU A 156 16.31 24.20 -17.30
C LEU A 156 14.90 24.72 -17.62
N LEU A 157 14.68 25.13 -18.85
CA LEU A 157 13.37 25.63 -19.34
C LEU A 157 12.23 24.65 -19.10
N ALA A 158 12.48 23.35 -19.24
CA ALA A 158 11.50 22.30 -19.04
C ALA A 158 11.50 21.73 -17.60
N GLY A 159 12.37 22.24 -16.73
CA GLY A 159 12.55 21.75 -15.37
C GLY A 159 13.23 20.39 -15.26
N PRO A 160 13.68 19.99 -14.06
CA PRO A 160 14.41 18.73 -13.84
C PRO A 160 13.57 17.48 -14.12
N ALA A 161 12.22 17.60 -14.12
CA ALA A 161 11.32 16.49 -14.42
C ALA A 161 11.42 16.02 -15.88
N ALA A 162 11.69 16.91 -16.82
CA ALA A 162 11.84 16.56 -18.23
C ALA A 162 13.10 15.70 -18.46
N LEU A 163 14.22 16.05 -17.83
CA LEU A 163 15.45 15.25 -17.92
C LEU A 163 15.25 13.84 -17.39
N ARG A 164 14.49 13.68 -16.31
CA ARG A 164 14.16 12.36 -15.76
C ARG A 164 13.32 11.51 -16.69
N HIS A 165 12.56 12.13 -17.57
CA HIS A 165 11.73 11.42 -18.54
C HIS A 165 12.52 10.91 -19.74
N TYR A 166 13.61 11.58 -20.10
CA TYR A 166 14.43 11.28 -21.30
C TYR A 166 15.78 10.61 -20.99
N ALA A 167 16.14 10.44 -19.70
CA ALA A 167 17.34 9.73 -19.28
C ALA A 167 17.08 8.24 -19.09
#